data_06c816e36b468af2ca0caafd47d19c91
#
_entry.id   06c816e36b468af2ca0caafd47d19c91
#
_cell.length_a   1.000
_cell.length_b   1.000
_cell.length_c   1.000
_cell.angle_alpha   90.00
_cell.angle_beta   90.00
_cell.angle_gamma   90.00
#
_symmetry.space_group_name_H-M   'P 1'
#
loop_
_entity.id
_entity.type
_entity.pdbx_description
1 polymer ?
#
loop_
_entity_poly.entity_id
_entity_poly.type
_entity_poly.pdbx_seq_one_letter_code
_entity_poly.pdbx_strand_id
1 'polypeptide(L)'
;MGQIITIAREMGSGGRTIGKMLAKEFDIPYYDKEIIRMASDESGINEELFGRVDEKVKSSIFAREEIYTGELIEPDSKDFTSDRNLFNYTAKIINDIADKKDAAVIVGRCADYILRDRKNVIKLFIYADMKTSVKNVYDKYGLDEKEAKKLIEREDKSRSEYYRHYTGRDWTDARNYNLCLDTSSMSYEKCVEIVKAYISVVGD
;
A
#
# COMPACT_ATOMS: atom_id res chain seq x y z
N MET A 1 1.11 -19.33 13.53
CA MET A 1 0.92 -17.88 13.81
C MET A 1 0.31 -17.23 12.58
N GLY A 2 -0.70 -16.41 12.76
CA GLY A 2 -1.28 -15.65 11.64
C GLY A 2 -0.26 -14.66 11.06
N GLN A 3 -0.31 -14.40 9.76
CA GLN A 3 0.63 -13.50 9.10
C GLN A 3 -0.10 -12.34 8.44
N ILE A 4 0.43 -11.13 8.61
CA ILE A 4 -0.01 -9.95 7.89
C ILE A 4 0.79 -9.87 6.58
N ILE A 5 0.11 -9.76 5.45
CA ILE A 5 0.74 -9.60 4.14
C ILE A 5 0.52 -8.16 3.70
N THR A 6 1.57 -7.38 3.55
CA THR A 6 1.50 -6.03 3.00
C THR A 6 1.92 -6.03 1.53
N ILE A 7 1.23 -5.25 0.69
CA ILE A 7 1.49 -5.21 -0.75
C ILE A 7 1.68 -3.77 -1.22
N ALA A 8 2.91 -3.40 -1.51
CA ALA A 8 3.23 -2.26 -2.34
C ALA A 8 3.18 -2.68 -3.82
N ARG A 9 2.77 -1.79 -4.72
CA ARG A 9 2.51 -2.19 -6.11
C ARG A 9 2.55 -1.02 -7.10
N GLU A 10 3.08 -1.26 -8.26
CA GLU A 10 2.99 -0.34 -9.39
C GLU A 10 1.59 -0.36 -10.03
N MET A 11 1.28 0.69 -10.78
CA MET A 11 0.04 0.79 -11.55
C MET A 11 0.08 -0.18 -12.73
N GLY A 12 -0.97 -0.99 -12.88
CA GLY A 12 -1.02 -2.00 -13.94
C GLY A 12 -0.31 -3.32 -13.63
N SER A 13 0.43 -3.43 -12.52
CA SER A 13 1.14 -4.67 -12.14
C SER A 13 0.24 -5.82 -11.68
N GLY A 14 -1.04 -5.59 -11.41
CA GLY A 14 -1.93 -6.62 -10.88
C GLY A 14 -1.85 -6.84 -9.36
N GLY A 15 -1.07 -6.04 -8.62
CA GLY A 15 -0.87 -6.23 -7.17
C GLY A 15 -2.17 -6.28 -6.34
N ARG A 16 -3.21 -5.50 -6.72
CA ARG A 16 -4.54 -5.59 -6.07
C ARG A 16 -5.23 -6.93 -6.33
N THR A 17 -5.09 -7.47 -7.54
CA THR A 17 -5.66 -8.77 -7.91
C THR A 17 -4.96 -9.88 -7.14
N ILE A 18 -3.63 -9.88 -7.11
CA ILE A 18 -2.82 -10.83 -6.33
C ILE A 18 -3.20 -10.75 -4.85
N GLY A 19 -3.37 -9.54 -4.29
CA GLY A 19 -3.79 -9.37 -2.90
C GLY A 19 -5.15 -10.00 -2.60
N LYS A 20 -6.13 -9.84 -3.48
CA LYS A 20 -7.45 -10.49 -3.34
C LYS A 20 -7.36 -12.01 -3.48
N MET A 21 -6.50 -12.51 -4.38
CA MET A 21 -6.27 -13.95 -4.52
C MET A 21 -5.61 -14.54 -3.28
N LEU A 22 -4.61 -13.87 -2.70
CA LEU A 22 -3.98 -14.28 -1.44
C LEU A 22 -4.98 -14.28 -0.28
N ALA A 23 -5.81 -13.23 -0.16
CA ALA A 23 -6.83 -13.16 0.87
C ALA A 23 -7.83 -14.32 0.77
N LYS A 24 -8.27 -14.65 -0.45
CA LYS A 24 -9.15 -15.79 -0.72
C LYS A 24 -8.46 -17.13 -0.44
N GLU A 25 -7.21 -17.28 -0.86
CA GLU A 25 -6.44 -18.53 -0.71
C GLU A 25 -6.21 -18.89 0.77
N PHE A 26 -5.95 -17.86 1.60
CA PHE A 26 -5.71 -18.06 3.04
C PHE A 26 -6.95 -17.88 3.90
N ASP A 27 -8.11 -17.57 3.30
CA ASP A 27 -9.37 -17.23 3.98
C ASP A 27 -9.18 -16.13 5.06
N ILE A 28 -8.52 -15.04 4.67
CA ILE A 28 -8.18 -13.91 5.54
C ILE A 28 -8.73 -12.58 5.00
N PRO A 29 -8.97 -11.58 5.86
CA PRO A 29 -9.46 -10.27 5.45
C PRO A 29 -8.53 -9.56 4.46
N TYR A 30 -9.12 -8.80 3.53
CA TYR A 30 -8.45 -7.94 2.58
C TYR A 30 -8.79 -6.47 2.85
N TYR A 31 -7.77 -5.62 2.96
CA TYR A 31 -7.90 -4.19 3.19
C TYR A 31 -7.18 -3.38 2.11
N ASP A 32 -7.86 -2.45 1.48
CA ASP A 32 -7.33 -1.47 0.50
C ASP A 32 -7.95 -0.10 0.81
N LYS A 33 -9.00 0.30 0.11
CA LYS A 33 -9.65 1.60 0.28
C LYS A 33 -10.44 1.73 1.58
N GLU A 34 -10.90 0.64 2.13
CA GLU A 34 -11.67 0.55 3.37
C GLU A 34 -10.94 1.19 4.56
N ILE A 35 -9.60 1.17 4.55
CA ILE A 35 -8.77 1.79 5.59
C ILE A 35 -9.06 3.29 5.74
N ILE A 36 -9.32 3.99 4.63
CA ILE A 36 -9.65 5.42 4.65
C ILE A 36 -10.95 5.68 5.39
N ARG A 37 -12.00 4.90 5.10
CA ARG A 37 -13.26 5.00 5.81
C ARG A 37 -13.10 4.67 7.30
N MET A 38 -12.36 3.62 7.62
CA MET A 38 -12.08 3.27 9.03
C MET A 38 -11.32 4.38 9.76
N ALA A 39 -10.38 5.06 9.10
CA ALA A 39 -9.66 6.19 9.68
C ALA A 39 -10.57 7.42 9.87
N SER A 40 -11.50 7.65 8.94
CA SER A 40 -12.54 8.67 9.07
C SER A 40 -13.48 8.37 10.25
N ASP A 41 -13.99 7.14 10.35
CA ASP A 41 -14.87 6.70 11.43
C ASP A 41 -14.18 6.82 12.81
N GLU A 42 -12.90 6.46 12.89
CA GLU A 42 -12.11 6.51 14.13
C GLU A 42 -11.81 7.95 14.59
N SER A 43 -11.48 8.83 13.64
CA SER A 43 -11.07 10.21 13.96
C SER A 43 -12.22 11.22 14.03
N GLY A 44 -13.38 10.90 13.40
CA GLY A 44 -14.45 11.87 13.14
C GLY A 44 -14.12 12.90 12.06
N ILE A 45 -12.99 12.76 11.36
CA ILE A 45 -12.59 13.65 10.26
C ILE A 45 -13.26 13.18 8.98
N ASN A 46 -13.75 14.11 8.14
CA ASN A 46 -14.40 13.80 6.88
C ASN A 46 -13.51 12.93 5.96
N GLU A 47 -14.06 11.81 5.45
CA GLU A 47 -13.39 10.87 4.56
C GLU A 47 -12.78 11.54 3.31
N GLU A 48 -13.41 12.60 2.78
CA GLU A 48 -12.88 13.35 1.64
C GLU A 48 -11.50 13.95 1.89
N LEU A 49 -11.19 14.34 3.13
CA LEU A 49 -9.87 14.86 3.50
C LEU A 49 -8.81 13.76 3.39
N PHE A 50 -9.12 12.57 3.90
CA PHE A 50 -8.27 11.41 3.71
C PHE A 50 -8.07 11.07 2.23
N GLY A 51 -9.14 11.11 1.42
CA GLY A 51 -9.08 10.87 -0.01
C GLY A 51 -8.18 11.85 -0.77
N ARG A 52 -7.96 13.06 -0.27
CA ARG A 52 -7.04 14.04 -0.87
C ARG A 52 -5.58 13.69 -0.66
N VAL A 53 -5.27 13.05 0.46
CA VAL A 53 -3.90 12.65 0.82
C VAL A 53 -3.64 11.18 0.58
N ASP A 54 -4.65 10.40 0.21
CA ASP A 54 -4.52 8.97 -0.04
C ASP A 54 -3.55 8.69 -1.19
N GLU A 55 -2.37 8.20 -0.83
CA GLU A 55 -1.27 7.92 -1.76
C GLU A 55 -0.87 9.11 -2.66
N LYS A 56 -1.15 10.35 -2.20
CA LYS A 56 -0.80 11.59 -2.90
C LYS A 56 -0.17 12.57 -1.92
N VAL A 57 0.92 13.17 -2.34
CA VAL A 57 1.54 14.30 -1.64
C VAL A 57 1.38 15.52 -2.52
N LYS A 58 1.01 16.65 -1.95
CA LYS A 58 1.09 17.90 -2.70
C LYS A 58 2.54 18.12 -3.08
N SER A 59 2.84 18.02 -4.38
CA SER A 59 4.16 18.21 -4.94
C SER A 59 4.65 19.63 -4.62
N SER A 60 5.36 19.76 -3.52
CA SER A 60 6.15 20.95 -3.20
C SER A 60 7.61 20.51 -3.19
N ILE A 61 8.41 21.13 -4.06
CA ILE A 61 9.87 20.91 -4.13
C ILE A 61 10.56 21.22 -2.77
N PHE A 62 9.84 21.88 -1.86
CA PHE A 62 10.28 22.26 -0.51
C PHE A 62 9.51 21.53 0.60
N ALA A 63 8.67 20.52 0.27
CA ALA A 63 7.99 19.74 1.30
C ALA A 63 9.02 18.98 2.13
N ARG A 64 9.11 19.35 3.41
CA ARG A 64 9.96 18.63 4.37
C ARG A 64 9.38 17.23 4.55
N GLU A 65 10.25 16.22 4.58
CA GLU A 65 9.83 14.85 4.92
C GLU A 65 9.16 14.85 6.30
N GLU A 66 7.94 14.33 6.38
CA GLU A 66 7.17 14.18 7.62
C GLU A 66 7.16 12.70 8.03
N ILE A 67 8.33 12.22 8.43
CA ILE A 67 8.49 10.81 8.80
C ILE A 67 7.49 10.44 9.90
N TYR A 68 6.81 9.32 9.69
CA TYR A 68 5.82 8.79 10.61
C TYR A 68 6.36 8.59 12.04
N THR A 69 5.72 9.21 13.02
CA THR A 69 6.06 9.10 14.44
C THR A 69 5.01 8.37 15.27
N GLY A 70 3.80 8.16 14.74
CA GLY A 70 2.69 7.53 15.45
C GLY A 70 1.90 8.46 16.37
N GLU A 71 2.29 9.73 16.51
CA GLU A 71 1.63 10.69 17.39
C GLU A 71 0.36 11.24 16.75
N LEU A 72 -0.79 11.08 17.42
CA LEU A 72 -2.05 11.69 17.02
C LEU A 72 -2.16 13.11 17.57
N ILE A 73 -2.77 13.99 16.78
CA ILE A 73 -3.04 15.36 17.15
C ILE A 73 -4.47 15.47 17.67
N GLU A 74 -4.65 16.15 18.79
CA GLU A 74 -5.94 16.30 19.46
C GLU A 74 -6.94 17.14 18.63
N PRO A 75 -8.27 16.88 18.79
CA PRO A 75 -9.32 17.50 17.98
C PRO A 75 -9.40 19.03 18.07
N ASP A 76 -8.95 19.63 19.16
CA ASP A 76 -8.95 21.08 19.39
C ASP A 76 -7.76 21.80 18.74
N SER A 77 -6.80 21.05 18.20
CA SER A 77 -5.65 21.60 17.50
C SER A 77 -5.99 22.07 16.09
N LYS A 78 -5.35 23.18 15.66
CA LYS A 78 -5.43 23.67 14.27
C LYS A 78 -4.89 22.66 13.25
N ASP A 79 -3.99 21.77 13.69
CA ASP A 79 -3.34 20.77 12.86
C ASP A 79 -4.08 19.42 12.88
N PHE A 80 -5.27 19.36 13.50
CA PHE A 80 -6.06 18.13 13.59
C PHE A 80 -6.38 17.52 12.21
N THR A 81 -6.64 18.36 11.20
CA THR A 81 -6.90 17.93 9.81
C THR A 81 -5.69 18.06 8.90
N SER A 82 -4.47 18.18 9.45
CA SER A 82 -3.23 18.21 8.66
C SER A 82 -2.97 16.87 7.96
N ASP A 83 -2.27 16.91 6.82
CA ASP A 83 -1.92 15.72 6.04
C ASP A 83 -1.14 14.71 6.91
N ARG A 84 -0.28 15.20 7.81
CA ARG A 84 0.44 14.38 8.80
C ARG A 84 -0.51 13.63 9.73
N ASN A 85 -1.49 14.30 10.30
CA ASN A 85 -2.42 13.67 11.24
C ASN A 85 -3.36 12.69 10.54
N LEU A 86 -3.80 12.99 9.31
CA LEU A 86 -4.56 12.06 8.47
C LEU A 86 -3.77 10.78 8.18
N PHE A 87 -2.46 10.91 7.90
CA PHE A 87 -1.59 9.76 7.78
C PHE A 87 -1.46 8.98 9.09
N ASN A 88 -1.31 9.66 10.22
CA ASN A 88 -1.19 9.02 11.54
C ASN A 88 -2.46 8.24 11.91
N TYR A 89 -3.67 8.75 11.61
CA TYR A 89 -4.91 7.99 11.77
C TYR A 89 -4.97 6.77 10.84
N THR A 90 -4.54 6.92 9.59
CA THR A 90 -4.41 5.78 8.66
C THR A 90 -3.46 4.72 9.21
N ALA A 91 -2.32 5.13 9.75
CA ALA A 91 -1.34 4.24 10.36
C ALA A 91 -1.86 3.58 11.65
N LYS A 92 -2.66 4.31 12.46
CA LYS A 92 -3.36 3.73 13.62
C LYS A 92 -4.27 2.59 13.19
N ILE A 93 -5.10 2.78 12.16
CA ILE A 93 -5.98 1.71 11.64
C ILE A 93 -5.18 0.49 11.17
N ILE A 94 -4.06 0.70 10.47
CA ILE A 94 -3.19 -0.39 10.02
C ILE A 94 -2.62 -1.17 11.21
N ASN A 95 -2.18 -0.48 12.25
CA ASN A 95 -1.73 -1.13 13.48
C ASN A 95 -2.87 -1.87 14.19
N ASP A 96 -4.06 -1.26 14.30
CA ASP A 96 -5.24 -1.87 14.91
C ASP A 96 -5.67 -3.14 14.18
N ILE A 97 -5.60 -3.16 12.84
CA ILE A 97 -5.84 -4.36 12.04
C ILE A 97 -4.82 -5.45 12.41
N ALA A 98 -3.53 -5.10 12.47
CA ALA A 98 -2.47 -6.05 12.79
C ALA A 98 -2.51 -6.55 14.24
N ASP A 99 -3.08 -5.79 15.17
CA ASP A 99 -3.27 -6.17 16.57
C ASP A 99 -4.51 -7.03 16.80
N LYS A 100 -5.60 -6.71 16.09
CA LYS A 100 -6.92 -7.35 16.28
C LYS A 100 -7.13 -8.58 15.38
N LYS A 101 -6.31 -8.75 14.35
CA LYS A 101 -6.41 -9.85 13.39
C LYS A 101 -5.16 -10.71 13.43
N ASP A 102 -5.34 -12.01 13.50
CA ASP A 102 -4.22 -12.95 13.41
C ASP A 102 -3.57 -12.92 12.03
N ALA A 103 -4.36 -12.67 10.97
CA ALA A 103 -3.89 -12.59 9.60
C ALA A 103 -4.74 -11.60 8.78
N ALA A 104 -4.11 -10.92 7.82
CA ALA A 104 -4.78 -10.01 6.89
C ALA A 104 -3.89 -9.70 5.67
N VAL A 105 -4.50 -9.29 4.56
CA VAL A 105 -3.82 -8.65 3.44
C VAL A 105 -4.11 -7.16 3.45
N ILE A 106 -3.07 -6.33 3.44
CA ILE A 106 -3.15 -4.86 3.44
C ILE A 106 -2.44 -4.30 2.21
N VAL A 107 -3.10 -3.45 1.43
CA VAL A 107 -2.57 -2.95 0.16
C VAL A 107 -2.28 -1.44 0.21
N GLY A 108 -1.01 -1.07 0.03
CA GLY A 108 -0.54 0.31 -0.05
C GLY A 108 -0.40 1.01 1.30
N ARG A 109 -0.47 2.35 1.29
CA ARG A 109 -0.46 3.26 2.47
C ARG A 109 0.72 3.08 3.40
N CYS A 110 1.89 2.73 2.84
CA CYS A 110 3.11 2.48 3.62
C CYS A 110 2.94 1.40 4.71
N ALA A 111 2.00 0.45 4.53
CA ALA A 111 1.74 -0.58 5.54
C ALA A 111 2.98 -1.43 5.84
N ASP A 112 3.82 -1.68 4.83
CA ASP A 112 5.12 -2.34 4.96
C ASP A 112 6.07 -1.59 5.91
N TYR A 113 6.06 -0.26 5.87
CA TYR A 113 6.86 0.58 6.74
C TYR A 113 6.25 0.75 8.13
N ILE A 114 4.93 0.95 8.21
CA ILE A 114 4.21 1.11 9.48
C ILE A 114 4.38 -0.15 10.35
N LEU A 115 4.34 -1.32 9.74
CA LEU A 115 4.44 -2.62 10.42
C LEU A 115 5.86 -3.22 10.39
N ARG A 116 6.90 -2.45 10.04
CA ARG A 116 8.26 -2.94 9.78
C ARG A 116 8.92 -3.68 10.94
N ASP A 117 8.55 -3.32 12.16
CA ASP A 117 9.16 -3.89 13.39
C ASP A 117 8.43 -5.15 13.88
N ARG A 118 7.36 -5.59 13.19
CA ARG A 118 6.59 -6.79 13.50
C ARG A 118 7.18 -8.01 12.81
N LYS A 119 7.36 -9.10 13.55
CA LYS A 119 7.95 -10.34 13.03
C LYS A 119 6.99 -11.13 12.12
N ASN A 120 5.68 -10.98 12.31
CA ASN A 120 4.65 -11.71 11.56
C ASN A 120 4.16 -10.96 10.32
N VAL A 121 4.99 -10.10 9.72
CA VAL A 121 4.64 -9.31 8.53
C VAL A 121 5.47 -9.74 7.34
N ILE A 122 4.79 -10.09 6.25
CA ILE A 122 5.42 -10.35 4.94
C ILE A 122 5.15 -9.15 4.04
N LYS A 123 6.22 -8.55 3.54
CA LYS A 123 6.19 -7.34 2.73
C LYS A 123 6.46 -7.70 1.27
N LEU A 124 5.49 -7.44 0.40
CA LEU A 124 5.56 -7.71 -1.03
C LEU A 124 5.63 -6.41 -1.83
N PHE A 125 6.42 -6.42 -2.90
CA PHE A 125 6.39 -5.41 -3.95
C PHE A 125 6.03 -6.09 -5.28
N ILE A 126 4.95 -5.63 -5.92
CA ILE A 126 4.46 -6.19 -7.19
C ILE A 126 4.66 -5.16 -8.30
N TYR A 127 5.41 -5.53 -9.31
CA TYR A 127 5.74 -4.66 -10.43
C TYR A 127 5.58 -5.36 -11.77
N ALA A 128 5.61 -4.60 -12.86
CA ALA A 128 5.60 -5.13 -14.21
C ALA A 128 6.35 -4.18 -15.16
N ASP A 129 6.76 -4.69 -16.31
CA ASP A 129 7.26 -3.83 -17.38
C ASP A 129 6.16 -2.88 -17.91
N MET A 130 6.56 -1.79 -18.53
CA MET A 130 5.64 -0.78 -19.05
C MET A 130 4.65 -1.37 -20.07
N LYS A 131 5.08 -2.33 -20.90
CA LYS A 131 4.24 -2.96 -21.92
C LYS A 131 3.08 -3.73 -21.28
N THR A 132 3.38 -4.55 -20.28
CA THR A 132 2.40 -5.31 -19.50
C THR A 132 1.47 -4.39 -18.73
N SER A 133 2.02 -3.38 -18.06
CA SER A 133 1.24 -2.40 -17.31
C SER A 133 0.26 -1.62 -18.18
N VAL A 134 0.69 -1.18 -19.37
CA VAL A 134 -0.16 -0.49 -20.35
C VAL A 134 -1.29 -1.40 -20.83
N LYS A 135 -0.97 -2.66 -21.16
CA LYS A 135 -2.00 -3.64 -21.56
C LYS A 135 -3.05 -3.81 -20.45
N ASN A 136 -2.61 -4.01 -19.22
CA ASN A 136 -3.52 -4.21 -18.08
C ASN A 136 -4.38 -2.97 -17.78
N VAL A 137 -3.82 -1.78 -17.98
CA VAL A 137 -4.55 -0.51 -17.83
C VAL A 137 -5.56 -0.33 -18.96
N TYR A 138 -5.19 -0.66 -20.21
CA TYR A 138 -6.11 -0.66 -21.35
C TYR A 138 -7.28 -1.61 -21.10
N ASP A 139 -7.00 -2.87 -20.74
CA ASP A 139 -8.03 -3.88 -20.51
C ASP A 139 -9.01 -3.48 -19.39
N LYS A 140 -8.53 -2.74 -18.41
CA LYS A 140 -9.33 -2.34 -17.24
C LYS A 140 -10.11 -1.04 -17.43
N TYR A 141 -9.52 -0.05 -18.12
CA TYR A 141 -10.06 1.31 -18.17
C TYR A 141 -10.41 1.77 -19.57
N GLY A 142 -10.07 1.02 -20.63
CA GLY A 142 -10.32 1.38 -22.02
C GLY A 142 -9.49 2.58 -22.54
N LEU A 143 -8.38 2.92 -21.85
CA LEU A 143 -7.52 4.04 -22.20
C LEU A 143 -6.57 3.64 -23.33
N ASP A 144 -6.31 4.57 -24.29
CA ASP A 144 -5.28 4.31 -25.29
C ASP A 144 -3.86 4.19 -24.69
N GLU A 145 -2.90 3.72 -25.49
CA GLU A 145 -1.53 3.47 -25.02
C GLU A 145 -0.87 4.72 -24.40
N LYS A 146 -1.09 5.89 -25.01
CA LYS A 146 -0.51 7.16 -24.57
C LYS A 146 -1.14 7.63 -23.24
N GLU A 147 -2.44 7.50 -23.12
CA GLU A 147 -3.20 7.82 -21.91
C GLU A 147 -2.84 6.85 -20.77
N ALA A 148 -2.74 5.55 -21.09
CA ALA A 148 -2.33 4.52 -20.14
C ALA A 148 -0.93 4.79 -19.59
N LYS A 149 0.06 5.09 -20.44
CA LYS A 149 1.41 5.45 -20.00
C LYS A 149 1.42 6.66 -19.08
N LYS A 150 0.73 7.74 -19.45
CA LYS A 150 0.63 8.94 -18.61
C LYS A 150 -0.02 8.64 -17.25
N LEU A 151 -1.05 7.80 -17.23
CA LEU A 151 -1.71 7.39 -16.00
C LEU A 151 -0.74 6.59 -15.11
N ILE A 152 -0.02 5.61 -15.67
CA ILE A 152 0.95 4.78 -14.95
C ILE A 152 2.04 5.66 -14.33
N GLU A 153 2.70 6.48 -15.14
CA GLU A 153 3.77 7.36 -14.69
C GLU A 153 3.31 8.32 -13.58
N ARG A 154 2.12 8.90 -13.72
CA ARG A 154 1.54 9.80 -12.71
C ARG A 154 1.26 9.09 -11.39
N GLU A 155 0.59 7.93 -11.45
CA GLU A 155 0.19 7.20 -10.26
C GLU A 155 1.40 6.63 -9.51
N ASP A 156 2.39 6.09 -10.24
CA ASP A 156 3.58 5.51 -9.61
C ASP A 156 4.51 6.60 -9.07
N LYS A 157 4.63 7.73 -9.76
CA LYS A 157 5.31 8.91 -9.23
C LYS A 157 4.65 9.38 -7.93
N SER A 158 3.32 9.49 -7.92
CA SER A 158 2.57 9.92 -6.72
C SER A 158 2.80 8.97 -5.54
N ARG A 159 2.77 7.65 -5.76
CA ARG A 159 3.05 6.65 -4.72
C ARG A 159 4.48 6.71 -4.21
N SER A 160 5.44 6.87 -5.11
CA SER A 160 6.86 7.02 -4.74
C SER A 160 7.10 8.27 -3.89
N GLU A 161 6.51 9.41 -4.28
CA GLU A 161 6.59 10.67 -3.52
C GLU A 161 5.91 10.53 -2.14
N TYR A 162 4.73 9.92 -2.08
CA TYR A 162 4.00 9.63 -0.84
C TYR A 162 4.82 8.73 0.10
N TYR A 163 5.37 7.65 -0.43
CA TYR A 163 6.19 6.72 0.34
C TYR A 163 7.44 7.41 0.90
N ARG A 164 8.16 8.17 0.07
CA ARG A 164 9.34 8.93 0.51
C ARG A 164 8.99 9.95 1.58
N HIS A 165 7.89 10.67 1.41
CA HIS A 165 7.47 11.72 2.33
C HIS A 165 7.26 11.19 3.76
N TYR A 166 6.57 10.07 3.92
CA TYR A 166 6.24 9.51 5.22
C TYR A 166 7.24 8.50 5.77
N THR A 167 8.12 7.96 4.94
CA THR A 167 9.06 6.91 5.36
C THR A 167 10.53 7.30 5.27
N GLY A 168 10.85 8.34 4.52
CA GLY A 168 12.22 8.72 4.19
C GLY A 168 12.96 7.70 3.30
N ARG A 169 12.25 6.72 2.72
CA ARG A 169 12.83 5.61 1.95
C ARG A 169 12.44 5.67 0.49
N ASP A 170 13.23 5.01 -0.35
CA ASP A 170 12.87 4.78 -1.75
C ASP A 170 11.83 3.65 -1.84
N TRP A 171 10.73 3.93 -2.53
CA TRP A 171 9.63 2.98 -2.70
C TRP A 171 10.01 1.74 -3.50
N THR A 172 10.95 1.89 -4.45
CA THR A 172 11.40 0.80 -5.32
C THR A 172 12.61 0.03 -4.76
N ASP A 173 13.11 0.41 -3.58
CA ASP A 173 14.23 -0.29 -2.96
C ASP A 173 13.81 -1.68 -2.47
N ALA A 174 14.31 -2.71 -3.15
CA ALA A 174 14.02 -4.11 -2.84
C ALA A 174 14.31 -4.51 -1.39
N ARG A 175 15.20 -3.78 -0.69
CA ARG A 175 15.53 -4.03 0.74
C ARG A 175 14.38 -3.72 1.69
N ASN A 176 13.36 -3.00 1.23
CA ASN A 176 12.16 -2.74 2.03
C ASN A 176 11.20 -3.95 2.08
N TYR A 177 11.38 -4.93 1.17
CA TYR A 177 10.42 -6.00 0.93
C TYR A 177 11.04 -7.38 1.15
N ASN A 178 10.21 -8.37 1.46
CA ASN A 178 10.61 -9.76 1.55
C ASN A 178 10.63 -10.44 0.18
N LEU A 179 9.69 -10.07 -0.71
CA LEU A 179 9.62 -10.53 -2.08
C LEU A 179 9.27 -9.36 -3.01
N CYS A 180 9.97 -9.30 -4.15
CA CYS A 180 9.64 -8.44 -5.28
C CYS A 180 9.24 -9.35 -6.45
N LEU A 181 8.01 -9.23 -6.96
CA LEU A 181 7.45 -10.14 -7.96
C LEU A 181 7.14 -9.39 -9.25
N ASP A 182 7.77 -9.84 -10.34
CA ASP A 182 7.57 -9.35 -11.70
C ASP A 182 6.42 -10.12 -12.37
N THR A 183 5.33 -9.43 -12.67
CA THR A 183 4.17 -10.01 -13.34
C THR A 183 4.22 -9.91 -14.87
N SER A 184 5.32 -9.42 -15.44
CA SER A 184 5.50 -9.35 -16.90
C SER A 184 5.67 -10.74 -17.53
N SER A 185 6.29 -11.65 -16.78
CA SER A 185 6.68 -12.97 -17.25
C SER A 185 5.97 -14.11 -16.53
N MET A 186 5.15 -13.81 -15.50
CA MET A 186 4.42 -14.87 -14.79
C MET A 186 2.96 -14.47 -14.50
N SER A 187 2.10 -15.48 -14.42
CA SER A 187 0.68 -15.26 -14.08
C SER A 187 0.51 -14.90 -12.60
N TYR A 188 -0.65 -14.30 -12.27
CA TYR A 188 -0.99 -13.95 -10.88
C TYR A 188 -1.10 -15.19 -9.98
N GLU A 189 -1.57 -16.32 -10.52
CA GLU A 189 -1.63 -17.60 -9.81
C GLU A 189 -0.25 -18.07 -9.39
N LYS A 190 0.75 -17.98 -10.29
CA LYS A 190 2.14 -18.31 -9.96
C LYS A 190 2.72 -17.37 -8.91
N CYS A 191 2.38 -16.10 -8.94
CA CYS A 191 2.78 -15.18 -7.88
C CYS A 191 2.21 -15.62 -6.51
N VAL A 192 0.94 -16.04 -6.46
CA VAL A 192 0.32 -16.57 -5.25
C VAL A 192 1.04 -17.83 -4.76
N GLU A 193 1.37 -18.76 -5.66
CA GLU A 193 2.13 -19.98 -5.31
C GLU A 193 3.51 -19.64 -4.71
N ILE A 194 4.22 -18.68 -5.28
CA ILE A 194 5.52 -18.23 -4.75
C ILE A 194 5.37 -17.66 -3.34
N VAL A 195 4.36 -16.81 -3.11
CA VAL A 195 4.10 -16.25 -1.79
C VAL A 195 3.76 -17.35 -0.78
N LYS A 196 2.94 -18.34 -1.15
CA LYS A 196 2.63 -19.51 -0.31
C LYS A 196 3.88 -20.30 0.05
N ALA A 197 4.72 -20.59 -0.94
CA ALA A 197 5.98 -21.29 -0.71
C ALA A 197 6.92 -20.50 0.22
N TYR A 198 7.01 -19.19 0.03
CA TYR A 198 7.79 -18.32 0.92
C TYR A 198 7.26 -18.38 2.36
N ILE A 199 5.95 -18.26 2.54
CA ILE A 199 5.30 -18.35 3.86
C ILE A 199 5.61 -19.68 4.55
N SER A 200 5.55 -20.79 3.81
CA SER A 200 5.84 -22.10 4.39
C SER A 200 7.30 -22.27 4.82
N VAL A 201 8.23 -21.57 4.16
CA VAL A 201 9.67 -21.64 4.50
C VAL A 201 10.04 -20.75 5.69
N VAL A 202 9.38 -19.58 5.82
CA VAL A 202 9.72 -18.62 6.90
C VAL A 202 8.82 -18.72 8.12
N GLY A 203 7.74 -19.49 8.03
CA GLY A 203 6.73 -19.64 9.08
C GLY A 203 7.06 -20.76 10.10
N ASP A 204 8.15 -21.52 9.84
CA ASP A 204 8.74 -22.51 10.75
C ASP A 204 9.73 -21.81 11.70
#